data_5bc3743c11211558338966eae9789598
#
_entry.id   5bc3743c11211558338966eae9789598
#
_cell.length_a   1.000
_cell.length_b   1.000
_cell.length_c   1.000
_cell.angle_alpha   90.00
_cell.angle_beta   90.00
_cell.angle_gamma   90.00
#
_symmetry.space_group_name_H-M   'P 1'
#
loop_
_entity.id
_entity.type
_entity.pdbx_description
1 polymer ?
#
loop_
_entity_poly.entity_id
_entity_poly.type
_entity_poly.pdbx_seq_one_letter_code
_entity_poly.pdbx_strand_id
1 'polypeptide(L)'
;LKNFAKYDCIFVDDEDLMHTLLDLFDWFTIIDRPKICLIGSRVWFEKRNLFYIHLDYRILALNTAENLESGNSSIVPVKDGKQILTDQLFDGECDDIYLLTVHSPMNKALEILSEKYKQISGKNIKIIEKRYDELLEMIESGDVSSSFDMIRMDMAWLPTFGKKYFQEITSFRQTKSINQNISKSVSREYMYIDQKQYTFPLDVSSQILVYRKDLFEDSFLQRRYFEKTKRKLTVPKSYQEFDELSEFFTLTENPFSPTLYGHSLALSSSVRAACEFIPRFRERLAQSRMNLAVLPQVLTEYEKSYQFTEKSFNSSWNDFVTNLNSGKTSMEIIFSNYTSPLFDGLNVSAQFEFATATIPGNTPVIGGGSIGISKYSNRVEECLNFINWLYSEEISILLTSLGGFLPSKYVMQNRMLQFQYPWLSSLEDTFSIGSRTKWYGFNTDFRFEQMLGQELIESVKHRYG
;
A
#
# COMPACT_ATOMS: atom_id res chain seq x y z
N LEU A 1 38.98 -7.97 6.39
CA LEU A 1 38.71 -7.46 5.03
C LEU A 1 39.56 -8.18 3.98
N LYS A 2 40.88 -8.31 4.11
CA LYS A 2 41.73 -9.06 3.14
C LYS A 2 41.29 -10.53 2.94
N ASN A 3 40.61 -11.13 3.90
CA ASN A 3 40.11 -12.50 3.78
C ASN A 3 38.77 -12.57 3.03
N PHE A 4 37.94 -11.51 3.06
CA PHE A 4 36.65 -11.49 2.36
C PHE A 4 36.81 -11.41 0.84
N ALA A 5 37.84 -10.76 0.33
CA ALA A 5 38.16 -10.68 -1.11
C ALA A 5 38.46 -12.04 -1.77
N LYS A 6 38.59 -13.12 -0.98
CA LYS A 6 38.84 -14.48 -1.48
C LYS A 6 37.55 -15.26 -1.80
N TYR A 7 36.39 -14.73 -1.47
CA TYR A 7 35.11 -15.41 -1.65
C TYR A 7 34.33 -14.78 -2.80
N ASP A 8 33.72 -15.59 -3.61
CA ASP A 8 32.82 -15.12 -4.70
C ASP A 8 31.50 -14.61 -4.15
N CYS A 9 31.09 -15.10 -2.99
CA CYS A 9 29.84 -14.73 -2.33
C CYS A 9 29.94 -14.84 -0.81
N ILE A 10 29.27 -13.95 -0.08
CA ILE A 10 29.11 -13.96 1.38
C ILE A 10 27.63 -14.06 1.68
N PHE A 11 27.24 -15.04 2.49
CA PHE A 11 25.89 -15.20 2.99
C PHE A 11 25.78 -14.55 4.37
N VAL A 12 24.75 -13.73 4.56
CA VAL A 12 24.49 -13.01 5.79
C VAL A 12 23.02 -13.24 6.16
N ASP A 13 22.78 -13.65 7.38
CA ASP A 13 21.45 -13.86 7.94
C ASP A 13 21.00 -12.71 8.86
N ASP A 14 21.85 -11.73 9.02
CA ASP A 14 21.65 -10.53 9.82
C ASP A 14 21.79 -9.28 8.95
N GLU A 15 20.77 -8.43 9.00
CA GLU A 15 20.68 -7.24 8.17
C GLU A 15 21.65 -6.14 8.58
N ASP A 16 21.85 -5.95 9.89
CA ASP A 16 22.80 -4.96 10.41
C ASP A 16 24.23 -5.34 10.04
N LEU A 17 24.54 -6.64 10.08
CA LEU A 17 25.83 -7.15 9.62
C LEU A 17 26.01 -6.94 8.11
N MET A 18 24.94 -7.12 7.32
CA MET A 18 24.97 -6.86 5.88
C MET A 18 25.29 -5.39 5.59
N HIS A 19 24.60 -4.45 6.24
CA HIS A 19 24.86 -3.02 6.08
C HIS A 19 26.28 -2.65 6.51
N THR A 20 26.73 -3.18 7.64
CA THR A 20 28.11 -2.97 8.12
C THR A 20 29.14 -3.45 7.12
N LEU A 21 28.92 -4.61 6.48
CA LEU A 21 29.83 -5.12 5.45
C LEU A 21 29.83 -4.26 4.18
N LEU A 22 28.66 -3.79 3.75
CA LEU A 22 28.52 -2.90 2.59
C LEU A 22 29.25 -1.58 2.83
N ASP A 23 29.05 -0.97 3.99
CA ASP A 23 29.71 0.29 4.36
C ASP A 23 31.24 0.13 4.47
N LEU A 24 31.73 -0.99 5.02
CA LEU A 24 33.10 -1.31 5.08
C LEU A 24 33.71 -1.49 3.68
N PHE A 25 33.00 -2.14 2.74
CA PHE A 25 33.47 -2.29 1.36
C PHE A 25 33.53 -0.96 0.62
N ASP A 26 32.55 -0.06 0.87
CA ASP A 26 32.58 1.29 0.32
C ASP A 26 33.67 2.13 0.88
N TRP A 27 33.90 2.11 2.20
CA TRP A 27 34.97 2.85 2.86
C TRP A 27 36.37 2.47 2.34
N PHE A 28 36.62 1.16 2.16
CA PHE A 28 37.93 0.68 1.72
C PHE A 28 38.09 0.64 0.20
N THR A 29 37.14 1.18 -0.57
CA THR A 29 37.18 1.25 -2.05
C THR A 29 37.55 -0.10 -2.70
N ILE A 30 36.95 -1.18 -2.20
CA ILE A 30 37.24 -2.54 -2.72
C ILE A 30 36.56 -2.67 -4.09
N ILE A 31 37.35 -2.81 -5.15
CA ILE A 31 36.92 -2.87 -6.54
C ILE A 31 36.31 -4.25 -6.85
N ASP A 32 36.99 -5.33 -6.44
CA ASP A 32 36.52 -6.71 -6.60
C ASP A 32 35.78 -7.15 -5.32
N ARG A 33 34.51 -6.84 -5.24
CA ARG A 33 33.69 -7.16 -4.09
C ARG A 33 33.07 -8.53 -4.23
N PRO A 34 33.12 -9.38 -3.18
CA PRO A 34 32.25 -10.57 -3.17
C PRO A 34 30.77 -10.16 -3.23
N LYS A 35 29.96 -10.98 -3.84
CA LYS A 35 28.51 -10.81 -3.82
C LYS A 35 28.03 -11.05 -2.41
N ILE A 36 27.20 -10.14 -1.88
CA ILE A 36 26.56 -10.34 -0.58
C ILE A 36 25.16 -10.88 -0.83
N CYS A 37 24.86 -12.01 -0.23
CA CYS A 37 23.55 -12.64 -0.25
C CYS A 37 22.91 -12.55 1.14
N LEU A 38 21.87 -11.77 1.29
CA LEU A 38 21.06 -11.75 2.50
C LEU A 38 20.09 -12.93 2.50
N ILE A 39 20.11 -13.71 3.58
CA ILE A 39 19.19 -14.81 3.81
C ILE A 39 18.12 -14.32 4.78
N GLY A 40 16.89 -14.15 4.32
CA GLY A 40 15.82 -13.69 5.22
C GLY A 40 14.47 -13.64 4.57
N SER A 41 13.47 -13.28 5.37
CA SER A 41 12.08 -13.11 4.94
C SER A 41 11.76 -11.72 4.41
N ARG A 42 12.73 -10.78 4.41
CA ARG A 42 12.56 -9.39 4.01
C ARG A 42 13.33 -9.12 2.73
N VAL A 43 12.74 -8.33 1.84
CA VAL A 43 13.31 -8.01 0.52
C VAL A 43 13.73 -6.56 0.48
N TRP A 44 15.00 -6.32 0.12
CA TRP A 44 15.57 -4.99 -0.08
C TRP A 44 16.12 -4.80 -1.48
N PHE A 45 15.90 -3.62 -2.02
CA PHE A 45 16.49 -3.21 -3.28
C PHE A 45 17.10 -1.82 -3.17
N GLU A 46 18.40 -1.77 -3.02
CA GLU A 46 19.20 -0.62 -3.42
C GLU A 46 20.19 -0.98 -4.53
N LYS A 47 20.62 0.04 -5.30
CA LYS A 47 21.49 0.00 -6.48
C LYS A 47 22.90 -0.64 -6.28
N ARG A 48 23.09 -1.43 -5.25
CA ARG A 48 24.34 -2.12 -4.96
C ARG A 48 24.17 -3.58 -5.33
N ASN A 49 25.15 -4.26 -5.88
CA ASN A 49 25.15 -5.67 -6.33
C ASN A 49 24.71 -6.65 -5.22
N LEU A 50 23.49 -6.50 -4.73
CA LEU A 50 22.85 -7.33 -3.72
C LEU A 50 22.05 -8.41 -4.40
N PHE A 51 22.28 -9.65 -4.02
CA PHE A 51 21.47 -10.80 -4.39
C PHE A 51 20.65 -11.19 -3.16
N TYR A 52 19.34 -11.25 -3.32
CA TYR A 52 18.45 -11.74 -2.30
C TYR A 52 18.07 -13.19 -2.59
N ILE A 53 18.21 -14.05 -1.62
CA ILE A 53 17.71 -15.42 -1.69
C ILE A 53 16.50 -15.51 -0.77
N HIS A 54 15.30 -15.58 -1.36
CA HIS A 54 14.11 -15.96 -0.62
C HIS A 54 14.21 -17.44 -0.30
N LEU A 55 14.40 -17.77 0.98
CA LEU A 55 14.31 -19.14 1.43
C LEU A 55 12.84 -19.50 1.61
N ASP A 56 12.33 -20.36 0.75
CA ASP A 56 11.14 -21.11 1.11
C ASP A 56 11.52 -22.11 2.24
N TYR A 57 11.20 -21.71 3.46
CA TYR A 57 11.47 -22.53 4.64
C TYR A 57 10.84 -23.91 4.58
N ARG A 58 9.80 -24.11 3.76
CA ARG A 58 9.18 -25.43 3.53
C ARG A 58 10.11 -26.33 2.74
N ILE A 59 10.69 -25.80 1.66
CA ILE A 59 11.66 -26.53 0.83
C ILE A 59 12.93 -26.81 1.64
N LEU A 60 13.40 -25.83 2.40
CA LEU A 60 14.56 -26.01 3.29
C LEU A 60 14.29 -27.07 4.37
N ALA A 61 13.11 -27.05 4.99
CA ALA A 61 12.71 -28.01 5.99
C ALA A 61 12.56 -29.42 5.41
N LEU A 62 11.96 -29.57 4.24
CA LEU A 62 11.84 -30.83 3.52
C LEU A 62 13.21 -31.40 3.15
N ASN A 63 14.07 -30.61 2.53
CA ASN A 63 15.42 -31.03 2.16
C ASN A 63 16.29 -31.36 3.39
N THR A 64 16.10 -30.63 4.51
CA THR A 64 16.77 -30.91 5.76
C THR A 64 16.28 -32.22 6.38
N ALA A 65 14.97 -32.47 6.35
CA ALA A 65 14.36 -33.70 6.83
C ALA A 65 14.84 -34.93 6.02
N GLU A 66 14.84 -34.84 4.68
CA GLU A 66 15.34 -35.89 3.79
C GLU A 66 16.81 -36.21 4.00
N ASN A 67 17.65 -35.16 4.25
CA ASN A 67 19.07 -35.36 4.54
C ASN A 67 19.31 -35.93 5.95
N LEU A 68 18.48 -35.58 6.94
CA LEU A 68 18.54 -36.18 8.27
C LEU A 68 18.13 -37.68 8.25
N GLU A 69 17.09 -38.02 7.48
CA GLU A 69 16.66 -39.40 7.31
C GLU A 69 17.70 -40.27 6.56
N SER A 70 18.41 -39.68 5.60
CA SER A 70 19.46 -40.36 4.84
C SER A 70 20.82 -40.46 5.55
N GLY A 71 20.96 -39.84 6.73
CA GLY A 71 22.22 -39.85 7.50
C GLY A 71 23.34 -39.02 6.86
N ASN A 72 23.04 -38.19 5.89
CA ASN A 72 24.00 -37.33 5.20
C ASN A 72 24.22 -36.02 5.98
N SER A 73 25.39 -35.88 6.59
CA SER A 73 25.83 -34.66 7.27
C SER A 73 26.40 -33.59 6.32
N SER A 74 26.21 -33.69 5.02
CA SER A 74 26.69 -32.70 4.07
C SER A 74 25.80 -31.47 4.10
N ILE A 75 26.43 -30.29 4.14
CA ILE A 75 25.80 -29.00 3.88
C ILE A 75 24.99 -29.14 2.59
N VAL A 76 23.67 -28.97 2.67
CA VAL A 76 22.81 -28.97 1.50
C VAL A 76 23.31 -27.82 0.61
N PRO A 77 23.87 -28.09 -0.57
CA PRO A 77 24.24 -27.00 -1.46
C PRO A 77 22.93 -26.31 -1.84
N VAL A 78 22.76 -25.07 -1.38
CA VAL A 78 21.74 -24.21 -1.93
C VAL A 78 22.10 -24.09 -3.40
N LYS A 79 21.37 -24.80 -4.26
CA LYS A 79 21.50 -24.66 -5.70
C LYS A 79 21.42 -23.16 -5.97
N ASP A 80 22.33 -22.65 -6.79
CA ASP A 80 22.37 -21.25 -7.20
C ASP A 80 20.94 -20.71 -7.32
N GLY A 81 20.61 -19.56 -6.71
CA GLY A 81 19.25 -18.98 -6.73
C GLY A 81 18.67 -18.85 -8.14
N LYS A 82 19.52 -18.84 -9.18
CA LYS A 82 19.12 -19.11 -10.56
C LYS A 82 18.54 -20.51 -10.77
N GLN A 83 19.00 -21.56 -10.10
CA GLN A 83 18.53 -22.92 -10.30
C GLN A 83 17.19 -23.24 -9.63
N ILE A 84 16.81 -22.54 -8.55
CA ILE A 84 15.46 -22.64 -7.97
C ILE A 84 14.44 -21.97 -8.87
N LEU A 85 14.88 -21.04 -9.73
CA LEU A 85 14.06 -20.35 -10.73
C LEU A 85 14.17 -20.98 -12.14
N THR A 86 15.05 -21.94 -12.37
CA THR A 86 15.49 -22.35 -13.71
C THR A 86 14.97 -23.67 -14.23
N ASP A 87 14.03 -24.34 -13.58
CA ASP A 87 13.51 -25.58 -14.19
C ASP A 87 12.76 -25.35 -15.50
N GLN A 88 12.52 -24.09 -15.90
CA GLN A 88 12.07 -23.69 -17.26
C GLN A 88 12.34 -22.20 -17.53
N LEU A 89 13.54 -21.80 -17.85
CA LEU A 89 13.78 -20.46 -18.42
C LEU A 89 13.29 -20.45 -19.89
N PHE A 90 12.58 -19.41 -20.27
CA PHE A 90 12.18 -19.19 -21.65
C PHE A 90 13.38 -18.65 -22.46
N ASP A 91 13.82 -19.42 -23.48
CA ASP A 91 14.97 -19.12 -24.35
C ASP A 91 14.59 -18.38 -25.66
N GLY A 92 13.33 -17.94 -25.79
CA GLY A 92 12.81 -17.28 -27.01
C GLY A 92 12.84 -15.75 -26.97
N GLU A 93 12.45 -15.12 -28.08
CA GLU A 93 12.16 -13.69 -28.11
C GLU A 93 10.98 -13.37 -27.21
N CYS A 94 11.13 -12.34 -26.36
CA CYS A 94 10.08 -11.92 -25.44
C CYS A 94 9.03 -11.08 -26.15
N ASP A 95 7.78 -11.37 -25.91
CA ASP A 95 6.63 -10.67 -26.45
C ASP A 95 6.10 -9.66 -25.40
N ASP A 96 6.03 -8.38 -25.77
CA ASP A 96 5.68 -7.30 -24.86
C ASP A 96 4.16 -7.18 -24.66
N ILE A 97 3.74 -7.16 -23.39
CA ILE A 97 2.36 -6.86 -22.95
C ILE A 97 2.39 -5.55 -22.16
N TYR A 98 1.59 -4.58 -22.52
CA TYR A 98 1.63 -3.24 -21.96
C TYR A 98 0.59 -3.06 -20.84
N LEU A 99 1.06 -2.73 -19.63
CA LEU A 99 0.24 -2.37 -18.47
C LEU A 99 0.35 -0.86 -18.18
N LEU A 100 -0.74 -0.12 -18.38
CA LEU A 100 -0.87 1.26 -17.93
C LEU A 100 -1.33 1.32 -16.47
N THR A 101 -0.62 2.06 -15.63
CA THR A 101 -0.91 2.16 -14.20
C THR A 101 -0.66 3.57 -13.65
N VAL A 102 -1.24 3.86 -12.51
CA VAL A 102 -0.94 5.07 -11.75
C VAL A 102 0.36 4.87 -10.96
N HIS A 103 1.11 5.95 -10.78
CA HIS A 103 2.29 5.94 -9.90
C HIS A 103 1.90 5.53 -8.47
N SER A 104 2.41 4.41 -7.99
CA SER A 104 2.17 3.87 -6.65
C SER A 104 3.36 3.03 -6.15
N PRO A 105 3.50 2.82 -4.83
CA PRO A 105 4.55 1.96 -4.27
C PRO A 105 4.54 0.53 -4.86
N MET A 106 3.37 0.03 -5.26
CA MET A 106 3.21 -1.30 -5.85
C MET A 106 3.96 -1.49 -7.16
N ASN A 107 4.23 -0.42 -7.91
CA ASN A 107 4.82 -0.55 -9.25
C ASN A 107 6.22 -1.16 -9.21
N LYS A 108 7.01 -0.83 -8.17
CA LYS A 108 8.33 -1.47 -7.97
C LYS A 108 8.22 -2.99 -7.77
N ALA A 109 7.23 -3.42 -7.00
CA ALA A 109 6.97 -4.85 -6.81
C ALA A 109 6.53 -5.51 -8.13
N LEU A 110 5.68 -4.85 -8.91
CA LEU A 110 5.26 -5.35 -10.23
C LEU A 110 6.41 -5.43 -11.22
N GLU A 111 7.33 -4.45 -11.26
CA GLU A 111 8.51 -4.49 -12.12
C GLU A 111 9.38 -5.71 -11.82
N ILE A 112 9.67 -5.98 -10.55
CA ILE A 112 10.44 -7.14 -10.11
C ILE A 112 9.75 -8.44 -10.50
N LEU A 113 8.45 -8.52 -10.25
CA LEU A 113 7.68 -9.71 -10.58
C LEU A 113 7.51 -9.87 -12.10
N SER A 114 7.50 -8.79 -12.87
CA SER A 114 7.45 -8.85 -14.33
C SER A 114 8.70 -9.50 -14.90
N GLU A 115 9.89 -9.24 -14.35
CA GLU A 115 11.11 -9.94 -14.72
C GLU A 115 11.05 -11.44 -14.38
N LYS A 116 10.52 -11.80 -13.20
CA LYS A 116 10.27 -13.20 -12.85
C LYS A 116 9.28 -13.86 -13.83
N TYR A 117 8.18 -13.18 -14.15
CA TYR A 117 7.18 -13.70 -15.08
C TYR A 117 7.72 -13.89 -16.49
N LYS A 118 8.55 -12.94 -16.96
CA LYS A 118 9.25 -13.03 -18.24
C LYS A 118 10.10 -14.30 -18.34
N GLN A 119 10.84 -14.63 -17.30
CA GLN A 119 11.72 -15.81 -17.27
C GLN A 119 10.94 -17.14 -17.40
N ILE A 120 9.73 -17.21 -16.86
CA ILE A 120 8.94 -18.46 -16.86
C ILE A 120 7.94 -18.56 -18.01
N SER A 121 7.50 -17.43 -18.59
CA SER A 121 6.44 -17.40 -19.61
C SER A 121 6.89 -16.91 -20.97
N GLY A 122 8.05 -16.26 -21.07
CA GLY A 122 8.51 -15.55 -22.28
C GLY A 122 7.72 -14.28 -22.57
N LYS A 123 6.79 -13.87 -21.69
CA LYS A 123 5.99 -12.66 -21.85
C LYS A 123 6.55 -11.54 -20.97
N ASN A 124 6.87 -10.43 -21.60
CA ASN A 124 7.46 -9.29 -20.92
C ASN A 124 6.37 -8.26 -20.61
N ILE A 125 6.11 -8.01 -19.31
CA ILE A 125 5.12 -7.02 -18.89
C ILE A 125 5.77 -5.64 -18.81
N LYS A 126 5.44 -4.77 -19.74
CA LYS A 126 5.91 -3.37 -19.79
C LYS A 126 4.98 -2.50 -18.96
N ILE A 127 5.48 -1.99 -17.85
CA ILE A 127 4.72 -1.12 -16.94
C ILE A 127 4.94 0.32 -17.37
N ILE A 128 3.84 1.01 -17.66
CA ILE A 128 3.83 2.42 -18.04
C ILE A 128 3.10 3.18 -16.94
N GLU A 129 3.84 3.99 -16.21
CA GLU A 129 3.31 4.79 -15.11
C GLU A 129 2.85 6.16 -15.57
N LYS A 130 1.75 6.62 -15.01
CA LYS A 130 1.24 7.99 -15.12
C LYS A 130 0.89 8.56 -13.76
N ARG A 131 0.96 9.86 -13.62
CA ARG A 131 0.37 10.53 -12.46
C ARG A 131 -1.14 10.33 -12.47
N TYR A 132 -1.76 10.43 -11.29
CA TYR A 132 -3.20 10.20 -11.15
C TYR A 132 -4.03 11.07 -12.10
N ASP A 133 -3.72 12.36 -12.16
CA ASP A 133 -4.45 13.32 -13.01
C ASP A 133 -4.20 13.07 -14.50
N GLU A 134 -2.95 12.78 -14.90
CA GLU A 134 -2.57 12.44 -16.27
C GLU A 134 -3.29 11.17 -16.76
N LEU A 135 -3.37 10.15 -15.90
CA LEU A 135 -4.09 8.92 -16.24
C LEU A 135 -5.58 9.18 -16.42
N LEU A 136 -6.19 10.01 -15.56
CA LEU A 136 -7.59 10.39 -15.71
C LEU A 136 -7.84 11.14 -17.03
N GLU A 137 -7.01 12.12 -17.36
CA GLU A 137 -7.10 12.87 -18.62
C GLU A 137 -7.00 11.93 -19.83
N MET A 138 -6.07 10.97 -19.82
CA MET A 138 -5.94 9.97 -20.89
C MET A 138 -7.17 9.06 -21.01
N ILE A 139 -7.80 8.72 -19.88
CA ILE A 139 -9.05 7.92 -19.86
C ILE A 139 -10.23 8.74 -20.39
N GLU A 140 -10.33 10.02 -20.02
CA GLU A 140 -11.41 10.90 -20.49
C GLU A 140 -11.29 11.23 -21.97
N SER A 141 -10.08 11.54 -22.45
CA SER A 141 -9.81 11.83 -23.87
C SER A 141 -9.95 10.59 -24.78
N GLY A 142 -9.72 9.40 -24.24
CA GLY A 142 -9.73 8.16 -25.01
C GLY A 142 -8.36 7.68 -25.49
N ASP A 143 -7.29 8.35 -25.09
CA ASP A 143 -5.92 8.04 -25.53
C ASP A 143 -5.39 6.69 -25.04
N VAL A 144 -6.13 6.03 -24.15
CA VAL A 144 -5.80 4.69 -23.62
C VAL A 144 -6.29 3.54 -24.50
N SER A 145 -7.03 3.81 -25.57
CA SER A 145 -7.87 2.78 -26.22
C SER A 145 -7.11 1.73 -27.05
N SER A 146 -5.92 2.02 -27.59
CA SER A 146 -5.25 1.09 -28.53
C SER A 146 -3.81 0.73 -28.19
N SER A 147 -3.23 1.37 -27.17
CA SER A 147 -1.80 1.24 -26.86
C SER A 147 -1.49 0.32 -25.69
N PHE A 148 -2.51 -0.14 -24.97
CA PHE A 148 -2.33 -0.91 -23.76
C PHE A 148 -3.19 -2.15 -23.75
N ASP A 149 -2.60 -3.27 -23.28
CA ASP A 149 -3.30 -4.55 -23.10
C ASP A 149 -4.05 -4.61 -21.78
N MET A 150 -3.46 -4.04 -20.74
CA MET A 150 -4.04 -3.95 -19.40
C MET A 150 -3.99 -2.51 -18.90
N ILE A 151 -5.01 -2.12 -18.15
CA ILE A 151 -5.07 -0.79 -17.52
C ILE A 151 -5.47 -0.98 -16.05
N ARG A 152 -4.66 -0.43 -15.14
CA ARG A 152 -5.04 -0.26 -13.74
C ARG A 152 -5.82 1.05 -13.60
N MET A 153 -7.09 0.94 -13.32
CA MET A 153 -8.01 2.07 -13.15
C MET A 153 -8.37 2.24 -11.67
N ASP A 154 -8.47 3.49 -11.21
CA ASP A 154 -8.99 3.76 -9.86
C ASP A 154 -10.41 3.22 -9.73
N MET A 155 -10.73 2.65 -8.58
CA MET A 155 -12.05 2.04 -8.35
C MET A 155 -13.21 3.03 -8.48
N ALA A 156 -12.98 4.31 -8.16
CA ALA A 156 -13.99 5.35 -8.31
C ALA A 156 -14.36 5.65 -9.78
N TRP A 157 -13.48 5.34 -10.70
CA TRP A 157 -13.69 5.56 -12.14
C TRP A 157 -14.38 4.39 -12.84
N LEU A 158 -14.35 3.19 -12.25
CA LEU A 158 -14.89 1.97 -12.84
C LEU A 158 -16.36 2.07 -13.26
N PRO A 159 -17.28 2.63 -12.45
CA PRO A 159 -18.68 2.73 -12.85
C PRO A 159 -18.87 3.55 -14.13
N THR A 160 -18.05 4.58 -14.34
CA THR A 160 -18.13 5.50 -15.49
C THR A 160 -17.43 4.93 -16.72
N PHE A 161 -16.20 4.42 -16.56
CA PHE A 161 -15.33 4.11 -17.68
C PHE A 161 -15.09 2.61 -17.92
N GLY A 162 -15.37 1.76 -16.95
CA GLY A 162 -15.00 0.34 -17.05
C GLY A 162 -15.60 -0.36 -18.27
N LYS A 163 -16.89 -0.17 -18.55
CA LYS A 163 -17.52 -0.73 -19.74
C LYS A 163 -17.01 -0.14 -21.07
N LYS A 164 -16.54 1.09 -21.03
CA LYS A 164 -15.99 1.76 -22.24
C LYS A 164 -14.68 1.11 -22.67
N TYR A 165 -13.83 0.74 -21.69
CA TYR A 165 -12.45 0.34 -21.97
C TYR A 165 -12.16 -1.14 -21.75
N PHE A 166 -12.89 -1.83 -20.86
CA PHE A 166 -12.55 -3.19 -20.48
C PHE A 166 -13.39 -4.25 -21.18
N GLN A 167 -12.72 -5.36 -21.47
CA GLN A 167 -13.34 -6.60 -21.91
C GLN A 167 -14.18 -7.19 -20.77
N GLU A 168 -15.38 -7.67 -21.05
CA GLU A 168 -16.14 -8.51 -20.12
C GLU A 168 -15.43 -9.87 -20.00
N ILE A 169 -15.09 -10.27 -18.77
CA ILE A 169 -14.28 -11.44 -18.49
C ILE A 169 -15.00 -12.53 -17.69
N THR A 170 -16.29 -12.40 -17.46
CA THR A 170 -17.09 -13.30 -16.62
C THR A 170 -16.99 -14.78 -17.04
N SER A 171 -16.94 -15.06 -18.35
CA SER A 171 -17.00 -16.41 -18.91
C SER A 171 -15.65 -17.13 -19.01
N PHE A 172 -14.53 -16.43 -18.85
CA PHE A 172 -13.21 -17.02 -19.00
C PHE A 172 -12.87 -17.99 -17.86
N ARG A 173 -12.20 -19.09 -18.19
CA ARG A 173 -11.80 -20.13 -17.22
C ARG A 173 -10.86 -19.56 -16.15
N GLN A 174 -9.89 -18.75 -16.56
CA GLN A 174 -8.92 -18.10 -15.69
C GLN A 174 -9.61 -17.19 -14.66
N THR A 175 -10.67 -16.49 -15.06
CA THR A 175 -11.45 -15.63 -14.16
C THR A 175 -11.99 -16.40 -12.96
N LYS A 176 -12.50 -17.62 -13.19
CA LYS A 176 -12.99 -18.48 -12.10
C LYS A 176 -11.87 -18.89 -11.14
N SER A 177 -10.70 -19.21 -11.68
CA SER A 177 -9.51 -19.57 -10.88
C SER A 177 -9.04 -18.39 -10.02
N ILE A 178 -8.92 -17.21 -10.62
CA ILE A 178 -8.50 -15.97 -9.91
C ILE A 178 -9.49 -15.65 -8.78
N ASN A 179 -10.79 -15.69 -9.08
CA ASN A 179 -11.85 -15.36 -8.10
C ASN A 179 -11.85 -16.26 -6.87
N GLN A 180 -11.40 -17.51 -6.99
CA GLN A 180 -11.26 -18.41 -5.83
C GLN A 180 -10.17 -17.98 -4.86
N ASN A 181 -9.24 -17.14 -5.33
CA ASN A 181 -8.10 -16.66 -4.54
C ASN A 181 -8.30 -15.24 -4.00
N ILE A 182 -9.33 -14.51 -4.46
CA ILE A 182 -9.64 -13.16 -3.99
C ILE A 182 -10.44 -13.23 -2.67
N SER A 183 -10.13 -12.35 -1.73
CA SER A 183 -10.92 -12.17 -0.51
C SER A 183 -12.33 -11.66 -0.85
N LYS A 184 -13.34 -12.28 -0.24
CA LYS A 184 -14.76 -11.98 -0.53
C LYS A 184 -15.18 -10.55 -0.16
N SER A 185 -14.54 -9.96 0.86
CA SER A 185 -14.85 -8.60 1.31
C SER A 185 -14.56 -7.54 0.26
N VAL A 186 -13.65 -7.82 -0.68
CA VAL A 186 -13.15 -6.84 -1.67
C VAL A 186 -13.87 -6.95 -3.01
N SER A 187 -14.45 -8.10 -3.33
CA SER A 187 -14.84 -8.44 -4.70
C SER A 187 -15.85 -7.49 -5.36
N ARG A 188 -16.81 -6.98 -4.59
CA ARG A 188 -17.99 -6.32 -5.18
C ARG A 188 -17.70 -4.98 -5.87
N GLU A 189 -17.00 -4.08 -5.20
CA GLU A 189 -16.78 -2.71 -5.71
C GLU A 189 -15.60 -2.61 -6.68
N TYR A 190 -14.74 -3.63 -6.71
CA TYR A 190 -13.54 -3.64 -7.55
C TYR A 190 -13.64 -4.50 -8.81
N MET A 191 -14.67 -5.33 -8.94
CA MET A 191 -14.71 -6.35 -10.00
C MET A 191 -15.90 -6.21 -10.95
N TYR A 192 -17.04 -5.75 -10.45
CA TYR A 192 -18.30 -5.85 -11.15
C TYR A 192 -18.90 -4.51 -11.51
N ILE A 193 -19.41 -4.41 -12.76
CA ILE A 193 -20.24 -3.33 -13.25
C ILE A 193 -21.51 -3.97 -13.79
N ASP A 194 -22.68 -3.56 -13.25
CA ASP A 194 -23.99 -4.15 -13.61
C ASP A 194 -23.99 -5.69 -13.60
N GLN A 195 -23.44 -6.28 -12.54
CA GLN A 195 -23.36 -7.72 -12.28
C GLN A 195 -22.46 -8.52 -13.23
N LYS A 196 -21.76 -7.87 -14.17
CA LYS A 196 -20.77 -8.49 -15.04
C LYS A 196 -19.36 -8.13 -14.58
N GLN A 197 -18.46 -9.08 -14.69
CA GLN A 197 -17.07 -8.85 -14.26
C GLN A 197 -16.24 -8.28 -15.40
N TYR A 198 -15.49 -7.20 -15.10
CA TYR A 198 -14.60 -6.51 -16.03
C TYR A 198 -13.16 -6.43 -15.53
N THR A 199 -12.96 -6.54 -14.22
CA THR A 199 -11.66 -6.26 -13.59
C THR A 199 -11.37 -7.22 -12.45
N PHE A 200 -10.11 -7.15 -11.97
CA PHE A 200 -9.66 -7.77 -10.71
C PHE A 200 -9.07 -6.69 -9.80
N PRO A 201 -9.21 -6.80 -8.48
CA PRO A 201 -8.60 -5.87 -7.55
C PRO A 201 -7.07 -5.81 -7.74
N LEU A 202 -6.49 -4.62 -7.77
CA LEU A 202 -5.04 -4.43 -7.81
C LEU A 202 -4.69 -3.17 -7.03
N ASP A 203 -3.78 -3.28 -6.06
CA ASP A 203 -3.39 -2.16 -5.20
C ASP A 203 -4.60 -1.53 -4.48
N VAL A 204 -5.47 -2.40 -3.93
CA VAL A 204 -6.62 -1.94 -3.16
C VAL A 204 -6.18 -1.39 -1.81
N SER A 205 -6.92 -0.42 -1.30
CA SER A 205 -6.58 0.24 -0.05
C SER A 205 -7.81 0.68 0.72
N SER A 206 -7.63 0.91 2.01
CA SER A 206 -8.62 1.56 2.87
C SER A 206 -7.93 2.55 3.78
N GLN A 207 -8.64 3.57 4.19
CA GLN A 207 -8.14 4.48 5.21
C GLN A 207 -7.97 3.75 6.53
N ILE A 208 -6.83 3.98 7.16
CA ILE A 208 -6.47 3.53 8.51
C ILE A 208 -5.88 4.71 9.28
N LEU A 209 -5.94 4.64 10.60
CA LEU A 209 -5.21 5.53 11.47
C LEU A 209 -3.84 4.91 11.77
N VAL A 210 -2.77 5.61 11.45
CA VAL A 210 -1.41 5.29 11.91
C VAL A 210 -1.01 6.29 12.97
N TYR A 211 -0.42 5.83 14.06
CA TYR A 211 -0.04 6.70 15.17
C TYR A 211 1.29 6.26 15.80
N ARG A 212 1.95 7.20 16.44
CA ARG A 212 3.16 7.04 17.25
C ARG A 212 2.83 6.33 18.55
N LYS A 213 2.94 5.00 18.57
CA LYS A 213 2.64 4.18 19.75
C LYS A 213 3.46 4.59 20.96
N ASP A 214 4.74 4.89 20.76
CA ASP A 214 5.65 5.40 21.78
C ASP A 214 5.12 6.65 22.49
N LEU A 215 4.46 7.57 21.78
CA LEU A 215 3.86 8.78 22.37
C LEU A 215 2.58 8.47 23.14
N PHE A 216 1.75 7.57 22.61
CA PHE A 216 0.49 7.20 23.26
C PHE A 216 0.71 6.35 24.52
N GLU A 217 1.84 5.66 24.65
CA GLU A 217 2.22 4.86 25.81
C GLU A 217 3.16 5.60 26.77
N ASP A 218 3.63 6.79 26.41
CA ASP A 218 4.51 7.60 27.27
C ASP A 218 3.82 8.07 28.55
N SER A 219 4.40 7.75 29.69
CA SER A 219 3.80 8.00 31.02
C SER A 219 3.66 9.49 31.35
N PHE A 220 4.59 10.33 30.87
CA PHE A 220 4.54 11.78 31.06
C PHE A 220 3.38 12.37 30.26
N LEU A 221 3.23 12.01 28.98
CA LEU A 221 2.14 12.47 28.11
C LEU A 221 0.78 11.97 28.59
N GLN A 222 0.70 10.71 29.06
CA GLN A 222 -0.50 10.14 29.67
C GLN A 222 -0.97 11.00 30.87
N ARG A 223 -0.03 11.34 31.74
CA ARG A 223 -0.31 12.17 32.90
C ARG A 223 -0.74 13.58 32.49
N ARG A 224 -0.02 14.23 31.57
CA ARG A 224 -0.33 15.57 31.09
C ARG A 224 -1.71 15.66 30.42
N TYR A 225 -2.05 14.66 29.59
CA TYR A 225 -3.36 14.58 28.97
C TYR A 225 -4.47 14.40 30.01
N PHE A 226 -4.25 13.53 31.01
CA PHE A 226 -5.20 13.35 32.11
C PHE A 226 -5.38 14.61 32.95
N GLU A 227 -4.32 15.34 33.24
CA GLU A 227 -4.39 16.61 33.96
C GLU A 227 -5.25 17.66 33.20
N LYS A 228 -5.11 17.71 31.86
CA LYS A 228 -5.88 18.62 30.99
C LYS A 228 -7.34 18.19 30.81
N THR A 229 -7.60 16.92 30.56
CA THR A 229 -8.89 16.44 30.06
C THR A 229 -9.69 15.58 31.04
N LYS A 230 -9.07 15.10 32.11
CA LYS A 230 -9.58 14.05 33.04
C LYS A 230 -9.87 12.72 32.35
N ARG A 231 -9.32 12.50 31.15
CA ARG A 231 -9.43 11.27 30.38
C ARG A 231 -8.07 10.64 30.14
N LYS A 232 -8.04 9.33 29.89
CA LYS A 232 -6.83 8.62 29.50
C LYS A 232 -6.48 8.97 28.05
N LEU A 233 -5.20 9.16 27.75
CA LEU A 233 -4.69 9.27 26.40
C LEU A 233 -4.82 7.90 25.71
N THR A 234 -5.72 7.80 24.76
CA THR A 234 -6.00 6.56 24.01
C THR A 234 -6.19 6.88 22.53
N VAL A 235 -6.11 5.87 21.70
CA VAL A 235 -6.40 5.99 20.27
C VAL A 235 -7.82 6.56 20.06
N PRO A 236 -7.99 7.61 19.23
CA PRO A 236 -9.27 8.29 19.05
C PRO A 236 -10.30 7.40 18.36
N LYS A 237 -11.52 7.40 18.88
CA LYS A 237 -12.66 6.66 18.33
C LYS A 237 -13.66 7.54 17.57
N SER A 238 -13.57 8.86 17.74
CA SER A 238 -14.39 9.85 17.05
C SER A 238 -13.52 10.97 16.48
N TYR A 239 -14.02 11.69 15.49
CA TYR A 239 -13.31 12.86 14.95
C TYR A 239 -13.17 13.99 15.97
N GLN A 240 -14.10 14.08 16.93
CA GLN A 240 -13.93 14.99 18.04
C GLN A 240 -12.70 14.65 18.88
N GLU A 241 -12.53 13.36 19.24
CA GLU A 241 -11.34 12.89 19.97
C GLU A 241 -10.06 13.06 19.14
N PHE A 242 -10.14 12.82 17.84
CA PHE A 242 -9.02 13.03 16.92
C PHE A 242 -8.57 14.49 16.90
N ASP A 243 -9.49 15.44 16.82
CA ASP A 243 -9.19 16.87 16.82
C ASP A 243 -8.63 17.34 18.19
N GLU A 244 -9.17 16.84 19.31
CA GLU A 244 -8.65 17.12 20.65
C GLU A 244 -7.22 16.57 20.84
N LEU A 245 -6.93 15.39 20.30
CA LEU A 245 -5.58 14.82 20.32
C LEU A 245 -4.64 15.57 19.37
N SER A 246 -5.15 15.99 18.21
CA SER A 246 -4.38 16.81 17.28
C SER A 246 -3.95 18.14 17.92
N GLU A 247 -4.86 18.79 18.64
CA GLU A 247 -4.52 19.99 19.45
C GLU A 247 -3.46 19.63 20.52
N PHE A 248 -3.64 18.54 21.26
CA PHE A 248 -2.72 18.14 22.33
C PHE A 248 -1.31 17.83 21.80
N PHE A 249 -1.19 17.27 20.60
CA PHE A 249 0.08 16.94 19.94
C PHE A 249 0.59 18.05 19.01
N THR A 250 0.03 19.25 19.07
CA THR A 250 0.52 20.40 18.31
C THR A 250 1.33 21.33 19.23
N LEU A 251 2.60 21.57 18.89
CA LEU A 251 3.54 22.30 19.75
C LEU A 251 3.07 23.73 20.08
N THR A 252 2.41 24.42 19.13
CA THR A 252 1.88 25.78 19.35
C THR A 252 0.72 25.81 20.33
N GLU A 253 -0.04 24.72 20.44
CA GLU A 253 -1.19 24.60 21.34
C GLU A 253 -0.81 23.97 22.69
N ASN A 254 0.26 23.19 22.71
CA ASN A 254 0.76 22.50 23.88
C ASN A 254 2.29 22.50 23.90
N PRO A 255 2.93 23.34 24.72
CA PRO A 255 4.40 23.42 24.82
C PRO A 255 5.09 22.12 25.24
N PHE A 256 4.35 21.14 25.72
CA PHE A 256 4.86 19.81 26.08
C PHE A 256 4.71 18.79 24.95
N SER A 257 4.18 19.20 23.80
CA SER A 257 4.06 18.31 22.64
C SER A 257 5.45 17.90 22.13
N PRO A 258 5.68 16.60 21.91
CA PRO A 258 6.92 16.14 21.30
C PRO A 258 6.90 16.26 19.76
N THR A 259 5.77 16.62 19.17
CA THR A 259 5.59 16.78 17.73
C THR A 259 5.23 18.23 17.38
N LEU A 260 5.60 18.67 16.18
CA LEU A 260 5.28 20.01 15.70
C LEU A 260 3.77 20.16 15.45
N TYR A 261 3.16 19.10 14.92
CA TYR A 261 1.75 19.07 14.52
C TYR A 261 1.09 17.79 14.99
N GLY A 262 -0.21 17.84 15.20
CA GLY A 262 -1.00 16.67 15.57
C GLY A 262 -1.16 15.68 14.44
N HIS A 263 -1.44 16.21 13.24
CA HIS A 263 -1.65 15.44 12.01
C HIS A 263 -1.36 16.30 10.77
N SER A 264 -1.58 15.74 9.58
CA SER A 264 -1.52 16.44 8.29
C SER A 264 -2.90 16.51 7.61
N LEU A 265 -3.08 17.39 6.64
CA LEU A 265 -4.22 17.41 5.71
C LEU A 265 -3.74 17.36 4.27
N ALA A 266 -4.33 16.48 3.44
CA ALA A 266 -3.96 16.26 2.05
C ALA A 266 -4.70 17.23 1.12
N LEU A 267 -4.27 18.49 1.08
CA LEU A 267 -4.89 19.56 0.31
C LEU A 267 -4.30 19.76 -1.10
N SER A 268 -3.39 18.88 -1.54
CA SER A 268 -2.75 19.00 -2.85
C SER A 268 -3.63 18.60 -4.03
N SER A 269 -4.77 17.97 -3.79
CA SER A 269 -5.79 17.71 -4.81
C SER A 269 -7.19 17.62 -4.20
N SER A 270 -8.20 17.93 -5.02
CA SER A 270 -9.61 17.88 -4.61
C SER A 270 -10.04 16.47 -4.13
N VAL A 271 -9.61 15.42 -4.83
CA VAL A 271 -9.96 14.03 -4.43
C VAL A 271 -9.40 13.69 -3.05
N ARG A 272 -8.17 14.15 -2.73
CA ARG A 272 -7.56 13.91 -1.42
C ARG A 272 -8.32 14.63 -0.31
N ALA A 273 -8.62 15.91 -0.50
CA ALA A 273 -9.41 16.70 0.46
C ALA A 273 -10.79 16.09 0.69
N ALA A 274 -11.46 15.65 -0.37
CA ALA A 274 -12.75 14.96 -0.26
C ALA A 274 -12.64 13.67 0.55
N CYS A 275 -11.62 12.82 0.28
CA CYS A 275 -11.41 11.58 1.00
C CYS A 275 -11.19 11.77 2.51
N GLU A 276 -10.62 12.91 2.94
CA GLU A 276 -10.44 13.22 4.37
C GLU A 276 -11.71 13.75 5.02
N PHE A 277 -12.49 14.53 4.29
CA PHE A 277 -13.73 15.11 4.80
C PHE A 277 -14.86 14.07 4.91
N ILE A 278 -14.98 13.19 3.91
CA ILE A 278 -16.07 12.20 3.79
C ILE A 278 -16.29 11.37 5.05
N PRO A 279 -15.27 10.75 5.66
CA PRO A 279 -15.47 9.95 6.87
C PRO A 279 -15.94 10.78 8.06
N ARG A 280 -15.39 11.98 8.22
CA ARG A 280 -15.78 12.93 9.27
C ARG A 280 -17.27 13.30 9.14
N PHE A 281 -17.70 13.57 7.92
CA PHE A 281 -19.10 13.87 7.64
C PHE A 281 -20.01 12.65 7.86
N ARG A 282 -19.61 11.46 7.42
CA ARG A 282 -20.36 10.21 7.64
C ARG A 282 -20.57 9.91 9.13
N GLU A 283 -19.55 10.10 9.96
CA GLU A 283 -19.68 9.93 11.42
C GLU A 283 -20.74 10.86 12.00
N ARG A 284 -20.63 12.17 11.72
CA ARG A 284 -21.59 13.16 12.23
C ARG A 284 -23.00 12.90 11.75
N LEU A 285 -23.13 12.46 10.54
CA LEU A 285 -24.37 12.15 9.92
C LEU A 285 -25.05 10.94 10.58
N ALA A 286 -24.31 9.88 10.85
CA ALA A 286 -24.82 8.73 11.60
C ALA A 286 -25.26 9.14 13.01
N GLN A 287 -24.51 9.99 13.71
CA GLN A 287 -24.84 10.52 15.03
C GLN A 287 -26.11 11.40 15.02
N SER A 288 -26.34 12.14 13.93
CA SER A 288 -27.51 13.04 13.76
C SER A 288 -28.77 12.34 13.22
N ARG A 289 -28.79 11.01 13.15
CA ARG A 289 -29.85 10.23 12.50
C ARG A 289 -30.11 10.66 11.05
N MET A 290 -29.03 10.86 10.31
CA MET A 290 -29.05 11.21 8.88
C MET A 290 -29.57 12.63 8.56
N ASN A 291 -29.42 13.56 9.50
CA ASN A 291 -29.80 14.96 9.28
C ASN A 291 -28.67 15.75 8.59
N LEU A 292 -28.88 16.17 7.35
CA LEU A 292 -27.94 16.95 6.55
C LEU A 292 -27.62 18.35 7.12
N ALA A 293 -28.43 18.87 8.02
CA ALA A 293 -28.20 20.17 8.67
C ALA A 293 -26.89 20.23 9.49
N VAL A 294 -26.22 19.08 9.71
CA VAL A 294 -24.92 19.02 10.37
C VAL A 294 -23.75 19.43 9.45
N LEU A 295 -23.95 19.50 8.13
CA LEU A 295 -22.89 19.78 7.16
C LEU A 295 -22.09 21.08 7.45
N PRO A 296 -22.72 22.23 7.74
CA PRO A 296 -21.97 23.45 8.05
C PRO A 296 -21.10 23.32 9.30
N GLN A 297 -21.56 22.58 10.31
CA GLN A 297 -20.77 22.32 11.51
C GLN A 297 -19.55 21.45 11.19
N VAL A 298 -19.72 20.36 10.43
CA VAL A 298 -18.63 19.46 10.05
C VAL A 298 -17.58 20.19 9.19
N LEU A 299 -18.04 21.04 8.27
CA LEU A 299 -17.16 21.90 7.49
C LEU A 299 -16.31 22.80 8.39
N THR A 300 -16.94 23.47 9.35
CA THR A 300 -16.22 24.32 10.32
C THR A 300 -15.20 23.52 11.14
N GLU A 301 -15.54 22.30 11.58
CA GLU A 301 -14.63 21.41 12.30
C GLU A 301 -13.46 20.98 11.42
N TYR A 302 -13.71 20.64 10.15
CA TYR A 302 -12.67 20.28 9.18
C TYR A 302 -11.71 21.46 8.92
N GLU A 303 -12.24 22.65 8.64
CA GLU A 303 -11.43 23.85 8.47
C GLU A 303 -10.58 24.14 9.72
N LYS A 304 -11.18 24.02 10.91
CA LYS A 304 -10.47 24.23 12.17
C LYS A 304 -9.31 23.25 12.35
N SER A 305 -9.45 22.01 11.91
CA SER A 305 -8.41 20.99 12.05
C SER A 305 -7.11 21.35 11.30
N TYR A 306 -7.16 22.24 10.29
CA TYR A 306 -5.99 22.79 9.62
C TYR A 306 -5.05 23.54 10.57
N GLN A 307 -5.54 24.06 11.71
CA GLN A 307 -4.70 24.72 12.70
C GLN A 307 -3.66 23.77 13.32
N PHE A 308 -3.95 22.48 13.36
CA PHE A 308 -3.12 21.45 13.96
C PHE A 308 -2.20 20.75 12.95
N THR A 309 -2.05 21.29 11.75
CA THR A 309 -1.27 20.75 10.65
C THR A 309 -0.15 21.70 10.21
N GLU A 310 0.80 21.17 9.44
CA GLU A 310 1.71 22.01 8.67
C GLU A 310 0.90 22.90 7.71
N LYS A 311 1.22 24.21 7.69
CA LYS A 311 0.49 25.18 6.86
C LYS A 311 0.88 25.04 5.39
N SER A 312 0.45 23.95 4.77
CA SER A 312 0.77 23.60 3.38
C SER A 312 -0.49 23.16 2.62
N PHE A 313 -0.67 23.71 1.44
CA PHE A 313 -1.70 23.26 0.48
C PHE A 313 -1.16 22.26 -0.54
N ASN A 314 0.10 21.85 -0.41
CA ASN A 314 0.75 20.92 -1.33
C ASN A 314 0.97 19.52 -0.72
N SER A 315 0.49 19.30 0.50
CA SER A 315 0.67 18.02 1.20
C SER A 315 -0.12 16.90 0.54
N SER A 316 0.55 15.76 0.39
CA SER A 316 0.02 14.52 -0.16
C SER A 316 0.16 13.37 0.86
N TRP A 317 -0.41 12.22 0.58
CA TRP A 317 -0.27 11.05 1.48
C TRP A 317 1.18 10.54 1.60
N ASN A 318 2.05 10.76 0.61
CA ASN A 318 3.48 10.48 0.76
C ASN A 318 4.14 11.41 1.79
N ASP A 319 3.69 12.67 1.87
CA ASP A 319 4.19 13.61 2.87
C ASP A 319 3.77 13.20 4.28
N PHE A 320 2.61 12.56 4.45
CA PHE A 320 2.15 12.02 5.75
C PHE A 320 3.11 10.96 6.27
N VAL A 321 3.53 10.03 5.41
CA VAL A 321 4.55 9.02 5.75
C VAL A 321 5.86 9.69 6.16
N THR A 322 6.29 10.70 5.40
CA THR A 322 7.51 11.47 5.70
C THR A 322 7.38 12.21 7.02
N ASN A 323 6.23 12.82 7.31
CA ASN A 323 5.98 13.55 8.55
C ASN A 323 5.97 12.64 9.79
N LEU A 324 5.38 11.45 9.68
CA LEU A 324 5.47 10.43 10.74
C LEU A 324 6.91 9.96 10.97
N ASN A 325 7.62 9.58 9.91
CA ASN A 325 9.00 9.08 9.98
C ASN A 325 9.99 10.14 10.51
N SER A 326 9.73 11.41 10.26
CA SER A 326 10.56 12.51 10.78
C SER A 326 10.15 12.99 12.19
N GLY A 327 9.07 12.42 12.76
CA GLY A 327 8.54 12.84 14.07
C GLY A 327 7.83 14.20 14.06
N LYS A 328 7.50 14.76 12.90
CA LYS A 328 6.75 16.01 12.79
C LYS A 328 5.32 15.88 13.28
N THR A 329 4.68 14.73 13.01
CA THR A 329 3.29 14.46 13.39
C THR A 329 3.18 13.26 14.33
N SER A 330 2.11 13.22 15.12
CA SER A 330 1.83 12.14 16.09
C SER A 330 0.96 11.03 15.53
N MET A 331 0.09 11.35 14.59
CA MET A 331 -0.87 10.43 13.98
C MET A 331 -1.32 10.93 12.61
N GLU A 332 -1.72 10.00 11.73
CA GLU A 332 -2.21 10.30 10.39
C GLU A 332 -3.35 9.36 10.00
N ILE A 333 -4.36 9.89 9.31
CA ILE A 333 -5.34 9.10 8.59
C ILE A 333 -4.85 8.96 7.15
N ILE A 334 -4.49 7.75 6.74
CA ILE A 334 -3.83 7.49 5.46
C ILE A 334 -4.38 6.21 4.82
N PHE A 335 -4.29 6.10 3.51
CA PHE A 335 -4.60 4.85 2.84
C PHE A 335 -3.52 3.79 3.08
N SER A 336 -3.95 2.57 3.37
CA SER A 336 -3.08 1.46 3.80
C SER A 336 -1.94 1.13 2.83
N ASN A 337 -2.14 1.31 1.51
CA ASN A 337 -1.12 1.06 0.49
C ASN A 337 0.05 2.08 0.49
N TYR A 338 -0.04 3.18 1.25
CA TYR A 338 1.07 4.13 1.42
C TYR A 338 1.91 3.82 2.67
N THR A 339 1.50 2.91 3.52
CA THR A 339 2.06 2.75 4.86
C THR A 339 3.22 1.76 4.95
N SER A 340 3.50 0.98 3.91
CA SER A 340 4.60 0.01 3.93
C SER A 340 5.93 0.60 4.40
N PRO A 341 6.36 1.82 4.00
CA PRO A 341 7.63 2.37 4.49
C PRO A 341 7.70 2.63 6.00
N LEU A 342 6.56 2.66 6.69
CA LEU A 342 6.51 2.81 8.16
C LEU A 342 6.73 1.48 8.89
N PHE A 343 6.52 0.35 8.21
CA PHE A 343 6.51 -0.99 8.79
C PHE A 343 7.53 -1.94 8.18
N ASP A 344 8.27 -1.52 7.14
CA ASP A 344 9.22 -2.37 6.41
C ASP A 344 10.43 -2.82 7.23
N GLY A 345 10.54 -2.44 8.50
CA GLY A 345 11.62 -2.81 9.41
C GLY A 345 13.03 -2.43 8.95
N LEU A 346 13.09 -1.74 7.84
CA LEU A 346 14.28 -1.31 7.14
C LEU A 346 14.66 0.12 7.52
N ASN A 347 13.78 0.81 8.18
CA ASN A 347 14.15 1.98 8.94
C ASN A 347 14.94 1.50 10.18
N VAL A 348 16.18 1.08 9.96
CA VAL A 348 17.19 0.85 11.01
C VAL A 348 17.37 2.12 11.85
N SER A 349 16.92 3.24 11.33
CA SER A 349 16.72 4.51 12.03
C SER A 349 15.29 4.74 12.51
N ALA A 350 14.43 3.73 12.60
CA ALA A 350 13.10 3.93 13.17
C ALA A 350 13.24 4.37 14.63
N GLN A 351 13.41 5.69 14.80
CA GLN A 351 13.43 6.35 16.12
C GLN A 351 12.09 6.16 16.85
N PHE A 352 11.07 5.65 16.14
CA PHE A 352 9.69 5.71 16.57
C PHE A 352 8.96 4.38 16.38
N GLU A 353 8.11 4.05 17.33
CA GLU A 353 7.24 2.88 17.26
C GLU A 353 5.87 3.28 16.73
N PHE A 354 5.46 2.70 15.59
CA PHE A 354 4.16 2.95 14.98
C PHE A 354 3.18 1.82 15.28
N ALA A 355 1.90 2.18 15.36
CA ALA A 355 0.80 1.21 15.39
C ALA A 355 -0.35 1.70 14.51
N THR A 356 -1.28 0.79 14.22
CA THR A 356 -2.45 1.07 13.40
C THR A 356 -3.74 0.85 14.16
N ALA A 357 -4.78 1.56 13.75
CA ALA A 357 -6.13 1.40 14.24
C ALA A 357 -7.15 1.70 13.13
N THR A 358 -8.41 1.40 13.37
CA THR A 358 -9.50 1.90 12.53
C THR A 358 -9.58 3.42 12.65
N ILE A 359 -10.00 4.08 11.58
CA ILE A 359 -10.18 5.54 11.62
C ILE A 359 -11.30 5.93 12.59
N PRO A 360 -11.28 7.16 13.11
CA PRO A 360 -12.37 7.69 13.91
C PRO A 360 -13.73 7.54 13.22
N GLY A 361 -14.77 7.23 13.98
CA GLY A 361 -16.12 7.01 13.46
C GLY A 361 -16.33 5.70 12.69
N ASN A 362 -15.25 4.95 12.42
CA ASN A 362 -15.30 3.66 11.73
C ASN A 362 -16.05 3.68 10.39
N THR A 363 -15.88 4.75 9.61
CA THR A 363 -16.52 4.99 8.31
C THR A 363 -15.51 5.22 7.19
N PRO A 364 -14.54 4.31 6.97
CA PRO A 364 -13.41 4.56 6.07
C PRO A 364 -13.85 4.73 4.62
N VAL A 365 -13.12 5.56 3.90
CA VAL A 365 -13.13 5.56 2.44
C VAL A 365 -12.22 4.43 1.96
N ILE A 366 -12.73 3.59 1.09
CA ILE A 366 -11.91 2.61 0.38
C ILE A 366 -11.36 3.22 -0.90
N GLY A 367 -10.21 2.75 -1.34
CA GLY A 367 -9.47 3.33 -2.46
C GLY A 367 -8.63 2.30 -3.20
N GLY A 368 -7.65 2.78 -3.94
CA GLY A 368 -6.83 1.95 -4.80
C GLY A 368 -7.52 1.65 -6.13
N GLY A 369 -7.19 0.53 -6.74
CA GLY A 369 -7.69 0.30 -8.08
C GLY A 369 -7.95 -1.15 -8.43
N SER A 370 -8.27 -1.32 -9.69
CA SER A 370 -8.51 -2.61 -10.32
C SER A 370 -7.79 -2.68 -11.65
N ILE A 371 -7.34 -3.85 -12.01
CA ILE A 371 -6.76 -4.14 -13.32
C ILE A 371 -7.82 -4.75 -14.22
N GLY A 372 -8.00 -4.16 -15.39
CA GLY A 372 -8.85 -4.67 -16.45
C GLY A 372 -8.08 -4.89 -17.74
N ILE A 373 -8.57 -5.77 -18.58
CA ILE A 373 -8.01 -6.05 -19.88
C ILE A 373 -8.70 -5.15 -20.90
N SER A 374 -7.90 -4.44 -21.69
CA SER A 374 -8.42 -3.58 -22.74
C SER A 374 -9.24 -4.40 -23.74
N LYS A 375 -10.44 -3.92 -24.11
CA LYS A 375 -11.22 -4.58 -25.18
C LYS A 375 -10.61 -4.44 -26.56
N TYR A 376 -9.57 -3.64 -26.70
CA TYR A 376 -8.78 -3.49 -27.93
C TYR A 376 -7.55 -4.40 -27.98
N SER A 377 -7.27 -5.11 -26.87
CA SER A 377 -6.18 -6.09 -26.82
C SER A 377 -6.59 -7.42 -27.47
N ASN A 378 -5.70 -7.97 -28.28
CA ASN A 378 -5.84 -9.33 -28.84
C ASN A 378 -5.24 -10.39 -27.90
N ARG A 379 -4.69 -9.99 -26.73
CA ARG A 379 -3.89 -10.81 -25.81
C ARG A 379 -4.64 -11.11 -24.50
N VAL A 380 -5.96 -11.30 -24.61
CA VAL A 380 -6.82 -11.46 -23.43
C VAL A 380 -6.39 -12.64 -22.57
N GLU A 381 -6.04 -13.79 -23.18
CA GLU A 381 -5.63 -14.98 -22.43
C GLU A 381 -4.28 -14.81 -21.76
N GLU A 382 -3.32 -14.17 -22.41
CA GLU A 382 -2.00 -13.88 -21.84
C GLU A 382 -2.11 -12.93 -20.65
N CYS A 383 -2.94 -11.89 -20.77
CA CYS A 383 -3.23 -10.98 -19.67
C CYS A 383 -3.88 -11.69 -18.48
N LEU A 384 -4.87 -12.55 -18.75
CA LEU A 384 -5.51 -13.37 -17.70
C LEU A 384 -4.53 -14.35 -17.05
N ASN A 385 -3.61 -14.93 -17.81
CA ASN A 385 -2.57 -15.82 -17.28
C ASN A 385 -1.62 -15.05 -16.35
N PHE A 386 -1.20 -13.84 -16.72
CA PHE A 386 -0.40 -12.98 -15.85
C PHE A 386 -1.13 -12.63 -14.55
N ILE A 387 -2.38 -12.20 -14.63
CA ILE A 387 -3.19 -11.87 -13.45
C ILE A 387 -3.41 -13.11 -12.58
N ASN A 388 -3.69 -14.29 -13.18
CA ASN A 388 -3.82 -15.54 -12.44
C ASN A 388 -2.53 -15.93 -11.71
N TRP A 389 -1.38 -15.71 -12.35
CA TRP A 389 -0.08 -15.93 -11.74
C TRP A 389 0.17 -14.98 -10.56
N LEU A 390 -0.17 -13.67 -10.68
CA LEU A 390 -0.08 -12.72 -9.58
C LEU A 390 -0.92 -13.16 -8.36
N TYR A 391 -2.08 -13.77 -8.59
CA TYR A 391 -2.97 -14.25 -7.54
C TYR A 391 -2.64 -15.66 -7.04
N SER A 392 -1.55 -16.29 -7.49
CA SER A 392 -1.05 -17.53 -6.87
C SER A 392 -0.55 -17.27 -5.45
N GLU A 393 -0.51 -18.32 -4.62
CA GLU A 393 -0.11 -18.21 -3.21
C GLU A 393 1.26 -17.56 -3.06
N GLU A 394 2.27 -18.16 -3.71
CA GLU A 394 3.66 -17.69 -3.63
C GLU A 394 3.79 -16.22 -4.08
N ILE A 395 3.23 -15.90 -5.24
CA ILE A 395 3.45 -14.59 -5.87
C ILE A 395 2.67 -13.49 -5.16
N SER A 396 1.45 -13.74 -4.71
CA SER A 396 0.68 -12.74 -3.96
C SER A 396 1.33 -12.40 -2.61
N ILE A 397 1.90 -13.40 -1.92
CA ILE A 397 2.68 -13.20 -0.69
C ILE A 397 3.96 -12.41 -1.00
N LEU A 398 4.71 -12.81 -2.04
CA LEU A 398 5.94 -12.13 -2.44
C LEU A 398 5.67 -10.67 -2.84
N LEU A 399 4.63 -10.42 -3.65
CA LEU A 399 4.25 -9.07 -4.03
C LEU A 399 3.97 -8.18 -2.80
N THR A 400 3.27 -8.74 -1.81
CA THR A 400 2.95 -7.99 -0.58
C THR A 400 4.21 -7.75 0.26
N SER A 401 5.12 -8.71 0.34
CA SER A 401 6.41 -8.55 1.02
C SER A 401 7.30 -7.48 0.35
N LEU A 402 7.09 -7.24 -0.95
CA LEU A 402 7.75 -6.17 -1.73
C LEU A 402 7.07 -4.79 -1.59
N GLY A 403 6.10 -4.66 -0.70
CA GLY A 403 5.40 -3.39 -0.45
C GLY A 403 4.20 -3.13 -1.38
N GLY A 404 3.85 -4.07 -2.28
CA GLY A 404 2.58 -4.05 -3.01
C GLY A 404 1.44 -4.65 -2.20
N PHE A 405 0.23 -4.65 -2.75
CA PHE A 405 -0.90 -5.32 -2.10
C PHE A 405 -1.90 -5.92 -3.09
N LEU A 406 -2.13 -7.22 -2.94
CA LEU A 406 -3.25 -7.94 -3.54
C LEU A 406 -4.16 -8.50 -2.45
N PRO A 407 -5.48 -8.34 -2.57
CA PRO A 407 -6.42 -8.87 -1.57
C PRO A 407 -6.64 -10.38 -1.79
N SER A 408 -5.53 -11.13 -1.84
CA SER A 408 -5.53 -12.58 -1.92
C SER A 408 -5.88 -13.17 -0.56
N LYS A 409 -6.67 -14.26 -0.54
CA LYS A 409 -6.93 -15.02 0.69
C LYS A 409 -5.64 -15.50 1.37
N TYR A 410 -4.60 -15.78 0.58
CA TYR A 410 -3.30 -16.20 1.10
C TYR A 410 -2.58 -15.08 1.84
N VAL A 411 -2.65 -13.85 1.31
CA VAL A 411 -2.10 -12.66 1.94
C VAL A 411 -2.87 -12.31 3.22
N MET A 412 -4.21 -12.26 3.12
CA MET A 412 -5.08 -11.87 4.24
C MET A 412 -4.97 -12.83 5.43
N GLN A 413 -4.66 -14.10 5.21
CA GLN A 413 -4.52 -15.13 6.24
C GLN A 413 -3.07 -15.38 6.67
N ASN A 414 -2.10 -14.68 6.06
CA ASN A 414 -0.68 -14.89 6.34
C ASN A 414 -0.27 -14.17 7.63
N ARG A 415 0.03 -14.93 8.68
CA ARG A 415 0.41 -14.37 10.00
C ARG A 415 1.72 -13.58 9.98
N MET A 416 2.67 -13.96 9.14
CA MET A 416 3.94 -13.24 9.02
C MET A 416 3.72 -11.86 8.39
N LEU A 417 2.90 -11.79 7.33
CA LEU A 417 2.52 -10.51 6.74
C LEU A 417 1.68 -9.65 7.70
N GLN A 418 0.77 -10.25 8.48
CA GLN A 418 0.01 -9.53 9.50
C GLN A 418 0.91 -9.00 10.63
N PHE A 419 2.00 -9.69 10.95
CA PHE A 419 3.00 -9.20 11.89
C PHE A 419 3.81 -8.05 11.29
N GLN A 420 4.24 -8.17 10.03
CA GLN A 420 4.97 -7.12 9.33
C GLN A 420 4.09 -5.90 9.06
N TYR A 421 2.86 -6.11 8.63
CA TYR A 421 1.88 -5.08 8.31
C TYR A 421 0.64 -5.22 9.22
N PRO A 422 0.66 -4.62 10.43
CA PRO A 422 -0.41 -4.82 11.42
C PRO A 422 -1.82 -4.49 10.94
N TRP A 423 -1.94 -3.56 9.98
CA TRP A 423 -3.20 -3.18 9.38
C TRP A 423 -3.88 -4.29 8.57
N LEU A 424 -3.14 -5.32 8.10
CA LEU A 424 -3.72 -6.45 7.37
C LEU A 424 -4.75 -7.22 8.21
N SER A 425 -4.55 -7.31 9.52
CA SER A 425 -5.45 -8.05 10.41
C SER A 425 -6.86 -7.45 10.50
N SER A 426 -7.00 -6.14 10.30
CA SER A 426 -8.27 -5.42 10.36
C SER A 426 -8.82 -5.04 8.97
N LEU A 427 -8.07 -5.31 7.91
CA LEU A 427 -8.39 -4.81 6.57
C LEU A 427 -9.67 -5.44 6.00
N GLU A 428 -9.94 -6.72 6.29
CA GLU A 428 -11.15 -7.41 5.84
C GLU A 428 -12.41 -6.77 6.43
N ASP A 429 -12.40 -6.47 7.72
CA ASP A 429 -13.48 -5.75 8.39
C ASP A 429 -13.63 -4.34 7.81
N THR A 430 -12.52 -3.66 7.58
CA THR A 430 -12.48 -2.31 7.03
C THR A 430 -13.09 -2.25 5.63
N PHE A 431 -12.79 -3.23 4.75
CA PHE A 431 -13.43 -3.33 3.44
C PHE A 431 -14.93 -3.67 3.52
N SER A 432 -15.37 -4.40 4.54
CA SER A 432 -16.78 -4.77 4.69
C SER A 432 -17.67 -3.56 5.05
N ILE A 433 -17.12 -2.58 5.76
CA ILE A 433 -17.82 -1.37 6.21
C ILE A 433 -17.47 -0.14 5.37
N GLY A 434 -16.30 -0.16 4.71
CA GLY A 434 -15.82 0.95 3.89
C GLY A 434 -16.64 1.11 2.62
N SER A 435 -16.71 2.34 2.14
CA SER A 435 -17.31 2.65 0.84
C SER A 435 -16.72 3.94 0.29
N ARG A 436 -16.62 4.05 -1.03
CA ARG A 436 -16.25 5.29 -1.70
C ARG A 436 -17.43 5.92 -2.43
N THR A 437 -18.13 5.13 -3.21
CA THR A 437 -19.17 5.61 -4.14
C THR A 437 -20.57 5.68 -3.54
N LYS A 438 -20.80 5.13 -2.34
CA LYS A 438 -22.11 5.10 -1.70
C LYS A 438 -22.25 6.21 -0.67
N TRP A 439 -23.04 7.21 -1.00
CA TRP A 439 -23.46 8.25 -0.10
C TRP A 439 -24.97 8.17 0.10
N TYR A 440 -25.46 7.99 1.32
CA TYR A 440 -26.90 8.06 1.65
C TYR A 440 -27.82 7.21 0.78
N GLY A 441 -27.36 6.11 0.21
CA GLY A 441 -28.14 5.38 -0.78
C GLY A 441 -28.06 5.97 -2.20
N PHE A 442 -27.32 7.07 -2.39
CA PHE A 442 -26.99 7.60 -3.70
C PHE A 442 -25.64 7.07 -4.15
N ASN A 443 -25.54 6.64 -5.39
CA ASN A 443 -24.26 6.40 -6.03
C ASN A 443 -23.68 7.75 -6.44
N THR A 444 -22.54 8.14 -5.87
CA THR A 444 -21.78 9.31 -6.34
C THR A 444 -20.70 8.86 -7.30
N ASP A 445 -20.44 9.65 -8.31
CA ASP A 445 -19.29 9.44 -9.17
C ASP A 445 -18.06 10.23 -8.65
N PHE A 446 -16.91 9.99 -9.24
CA PHE A 446 -15.67 10.67 -8.89
C PHE A 446 -15.71 12.19 -9.09
N ARG A 447 -16.59 12.72 -9.96
CA ARG A 447 -16.76 14.15 -10.19
C ARG A 447 -17.35 14.86 -8.99
N PHE A 448 -18.21 14.17 -8.25
CA PHE A 448 -18.71 14.69 -6.97
C PHE A 448 -17.56 14.87 -5.96
N GLU A 449 -16.63 13.91 -5.86
CA GLU A 449 -15.46 14.02 -5.01
C GLU A 449 -14.57 15.20 -5.45
N GLN A 450 -14.37 15.39 -6.75
CA GLN A 450 -13.62 16.53 -7.29
C GLN A 450 -14.26 17.87 -6.93
N MET A 451 -15.56 18.03 -7.13
CA MET A 451 -16.30 19.24 -6.78
C MET A 451 -16.25 19.52 -5.29
N LEU A 452 -16.57 18.53 -4.46
CA LEU A 452 -16.53 18.66 -3.00
C LEU A 452 -15.14 19.06 -2.51
N GLY A 453 -14.12 18.38 -3.00
CA GLY A 453 -12.74 18.67 -2.57
C GLY A 453 -12.24 20.03 -3.01
N GLN A 454 -12.65 20.53 -4.17
CA GLN A 454 -12.33 21.88 -4.62
C GLN A 454 -12.90 22.93 -3.65
N GLU A 455 -14.19 22.80 -3.30
CA GLU A 455 -14.86 23.67 -2.34
C GLU A 455 -14.20 23.62 -0.95
N LEU A 456 -13.78 22.43 -0.50
CA LEU A 456 -13.06 22.27 0.77
C LEU A 456 -11.72 22.99 0.78
N ILE A 457 -10.93 22.84 -0.28
CA ILE A 457 -9.63 23.53 -0.42
C ILE A 457 -9.82 25.03 -0.43
N GLU A 458 -10.77 25.54 -1.20
CA GLU A 458 -11.07 26.97 -1.28
C GLU A 458 -11.55 27.52 0.06
N SER A 459 -12.39 26.80 0.78
CA SER A 459 -12.88 27.18 2.10
C SER A 459 -11.73 27.28 3.12
N VAL A 460 -10.82 26.29 3.15
CA VAL A 460 -9.64 26.35 4.02
C VAL A 460 -8.70 27.50 3.62
N LYS A 461 -8.48 27.73 2.32
CA LYS A 461 -7.69 28.85 1.82
C LYS A 461 -8.29 30.20 2.20
N HIS A 462 -9.60 30.36 2.06
CA HIS A 462 -10.28 31.60 2.42
C HIS A 462 -10.14 31.95 3.91
N ARG A 463 -10.08 30.90 4.75
CA ARG A 463 -10.02 31.09 6.21
C ARG A 463 -8.60 31.22 6.75
N TYR A 464 -7.62 30.57 6.15
CA TYR A 464 -6.26 30.41 6.70
C TYR A 464 -5.14 30.67 5.68
N GLY A 465 -5.46 30.98 4.43
CA GLY A 465 -4.50 31.25 3.35
C GLY A 465 -3.94 32.68 3.28
#